data_30b4b275e5f0cd4ec2df28fa3576fb66
#
_entry.id   30b4b275e5f0cd4ec2df28fa3576fb66
#
_cell.length_a   1.000
_cell.length_b   1.000
_cell.length_c   1.000
_cell.angle_alpha   90.00
_cell.angle_beta   90.00
_cell.angle_gamma   90.00
#
_symmetry.space_group_name_H-M   'P 1'
#
loop_
_entity.id
_entity.type
_entity.pdbx_description
1 polymer ?
#
loop_
_entity_poly.entity_id
_entity_poly.type
_entity_poly.pdbx_seq_one_letter_code
_entity_poly.pdbx_strand_id
1 'polypeptide(L)'
;MNRSKLIGATALASVMAAGAAHAEMSISGLFVGKLVDNDGGGLSQGVSTNSIYVSYSDSMDNGMGVSASMSVTGTSITTDINFDTGMGTIGLGTGQDSAVDGFDGSPACFSLNLCGSAWSGKNGGAGLYNDGDTASGNSIAYSNSMGGVSFKVTRGMESTDNEAVMSYAASTSIMGATVKAGVSQIDNKGATADVDPSFLTVGYSLAGLSLGYAMYDGDNGGEETQMGVGTSMMGMSVGVTFASADLATDVDYTRISASKGMGAASFGVDYTETDTAGGAT
;
A
#
# COMPACT_ATOMS: atom_id res chain seq x y z
N MET A 1 26.84 15.75 -22.09
CA MET A 1 25.39 15.57 -21.77
C MET A 1 25.09 14.08 -21.89
N ASN A 2 24.48 13.48 -20.88
CA ASN A 2 24.24 12.03 -20.87
C ASN A 2 23.06 11.71 -21.79
N ARG A 3 23.21 10.79 -22.75
CA ARG A 3 22.19 10.48 -23.77
C ARG A 3 20.86 10.04 -23.16
N SER A 4 20.89 9.35 -22.01
CA SER A 4 19.70 8.92 -21.29
C SER A 4 18.85 10.09 -20.77
N LYS A 5 19.47 11.20 -20.34
CA LYS A 5 18.76 12.40 -19.88
C LYS A 5 18.09 13.13 -21.05
N LEU A 6 18.70 13.08 -22.24
CA LEU A 6 18.14 13.70 -23.43
C LEU A 6 16.92 12.92 -23.94
N ILE A 7 16.97 11.58 -23.92
CA ILE A 7 15.86 10.73 -24.33
C ILE A 7 14.64 10.93 -23.39
N GLY A 8 14.86 10.96 -22.08
CA GLY A 8 13.81 11.20 -21.11
C GLY A 8 13.14 12.58 -21.27
N ALA A 9 13.96 13.63 -21.46
CA ALA A 9 13.43 14.96 -21.67
C ALA A 9 12.66 15.11 -23.01
N THR A 10 13.09 14.41 -24.05
CA THR A 10 12.44 14.42 -25.36
C THR A 10 11.12 13.65 -25.32
N ALA A 11 11.06 12.50 -24.63
CA ALA A 11 9.83 11.73 -24.45
C ALA A 11 8.80 12.53 -23.65
N LEU A 12 9.21 13.18 -22.56
CA LEU A 12 8.32 14.04 -21.77
C LEU A 12 7.79 15.23 -22.60
N ALA A 13 8.68 15.90 -23.37
CA ALA A 13 8.29 17.02 -24.22
C ALA A 13 7.32 16.60 -25.35
N SER A 14 7.49 15.39 -25.92
CA SER A 14 6.59 14.90 -26.96
C SER A 14 5.20 14.53 -26.43
N VAL A 15 5.11 13.99 -25.21
CA VAL A 15 3.83 13.72 -24.55
C VAL A 15 3.11 15.04 -24.22
N MET A 16 3.83 16.06 -23.76
CA MET A 16 3.25 17.39 -23.49
C MET A 16 2.76 18.09 -24.76
N ALA A 17 3.38 17.85 -25.92
CA ALA A 17 3.00 18.47 -27.18
C ALA A 17 1.79 17.80 -27.86
N ALA A 18 1.53 16.51 -27.58
CA ALA A 18 0.40 15.77 -28.14
C ALA A 18 -0.93 16.05 -27.43
N GLY A 19 -0.90 16.67 -26.23
CA GLY A 19 -2.04 16.80 -25.32
C GLY A 19 -3.03 17.93 -25.59
N ALA A 20 -3.11 18.47 -26.82
CA ALA A 20 -3.86 19.72 -27.03
C ALA A 20 -5.37 19.57 -27.27
N ALA A 21 -5.95 18.36 -27.25
CA ALA A 21 -7.36 18.26 -27.62
C ALA A 21 -8.29 17.73 -26.52
N HIS A 22 -7.90 16.70 -25.75
CA HIS A 22 -8.75 16.10 -24.69
C HIS A 22 -7.96 15.38 -23.58
N ALA A 23 -6.65 15.23 -23.70
CA ALA A 23 -5.83 14.52 -22.74
C ALA A 23 -5.48 15.39 -21.54
N GLU A 24 -5.73 14.89 -20.34
CA GLU A 24 -5.31 15.55 -19.10
C GLU A 24 -4.00 14.94 -18.61
N MET A 25 -2.95 15.76 -18.53
CA MET A 25 -1.67 15.34 -17.97
C MET A 25 -1.37 16.12 -16.69
N SER A 26 -0.97 15.43 -15.64
CA SER A 26 -0.54 16.07 -14.40
C SER A 26 0.84 15.58 -13.97
N ILE A 27 1.57 16.45 -13.30
CA ILE A 27 2.86 16.14 -12.66
C ILE A 27 2.77 16.58 -11.21
N SER A 28 3.11 15.69 -10.30
CA SER A 28 3.14 15.97 -8.86
C SER A 28 4.40 15.39 -8.21
N GLY A 29 4.67 15.76 -6.97
CA GLY A 29 5.83 15.24 -6.23
C GLY A 29 5.51 15.07 -4.75
N LEU A 30 6.15 14.08 -4.13
CA LEU A 30 6.09 13.82 -2.70
C LEU A 30 7.51 13.84 -2.12
N PHE A 31 7.70 14.64 -1.08
CA PHE A 31 8.95 14.70 -0.31
C PHE A 31 8.62 14.53 1.17
N VAL A 32 9.21 13.51 1.79
CA VAL A 32 8.97 13.20 3.21
C VAL A 32 10.28 13.29 3.96
N GLY A 33 10.37 14.27 4.87
CA GLY A 33 11.45 14.36 5.87
C GLY A 33 11.02 13.73 7.19
N LYS A 34 11.92 13.06 7.88
CA LYS A 34 11.69 12.54 9.23
C LYS A 34 12.84 12.83 10.17
N LEU A 35 12.47 13.03 11.43
CA LEU A 35 13.37 13.08 12.58
C LEU A 35 13.01 11.87 13.46
N VAL A 36 13.98 11.07 13.80
CA VAL A 36 13.78 9.87 14.62
C VAL A 36 14.74 9.96 15.81
N ASP A 37 14.21 9.85 17.00
CA ASP A 37 14.97 9.66 18.23
C ASP A 37 14.87 8.17 18.61
N ASN A 38 16.01 7.49 18.53
CA ASN A 38 16.09 6.08 18.90
C ASN A 38 16.70 6.03 20.31
N ASP A 39 16.03 5.36 21.22
CA ASP A 39 16.49 5.17 22.58
C ASP A 39 17.90 4.51 22.58
N GLY A 40 18.89 5.23 23.11
CA GLY A 40 20.31 4.83 23.07
C GLY A 40 21.07 5.14 21.77
N GLY A 41 20.44 5.56 20.70
CA GLY A 41 21.07 5.84 19.40
C GLY A 41 21.20 7.31 19.03
N GLY A 42 20.52 8.20 19.75
CA GLY A 42 20.47 9.64 19.47
C GLY A 42 19.53 10.03 18.32
N LEU A 43 19.41 11.34 18.11
CA LEU A 43 18.54 11.92 17.09
C LEU A 43 19.12 11.72 15.70
N SER A 44 18.35 11.10 14.82
CA SER A 44 18.66 10.95 13.40
C SER A 44 17.66 11.70 12.53
N GLN A 45 18.11 12.21 11.39
CA GLN A 45 17.28 12.87 10.41
C GLN A 45 17.50 12.23 9.02
N GLY A 46 16.46 12.25 8.20
CA GLY A 46 16.55 11.77 6.83
C GLY A 46 15.37 12.19 5.99
N VAL A 47 15.54 12.07 4.68
CA VAL A 47 14.44 12.13 3.73
C VAL A 47 14.06 10.69 3.42
N SER A 48 12.84 10.29 3.74
CA SER A 48 12.41 8.90 3.60
C SER A 48 11.85 8.60 2.21
N THR A 49 11.29 9.61 1.54
CA THR A 49 10.65 9.42 0.23
C THR A 49 10.85 10.66 -0.63
N ASN A 50 11.33 10.44 -1.85
CA ASN A 50 11.38 11.44 -2.92
C ASN A 50 10.74 10.80 -4.15
N SER A 51 9.54 11.19 -4.50
CA SER A 51 8.82 10.63 -5.63
C SER A 51 8.31 11.72 -6.56
N ILE A 52 8.38 11.46 -7.86
CA ILE A 52 7.75 12.26 -8.89
C ILE A 52 6.73 11.38 -9.60
N TYR A 53 5.52 11.88 -9.73
CA TYR A 53 4.41 11.20 -10.39
C TYR A 53 4.03 11.96 -11.65
N VAL A 54 3.88 11.24 -12.75
CA VAL A 54 3.32 11.75 -14.01
C VAL A 54 2.09 10.90 -14.32
N SER A 55 0.96 11.53 -14.58
CA SER A 55 -0.25 10.84 -15.00
C SER A 55 -0.83 11.46 -16.25
N TYR A 56 -1.50 10.64 -17.02
CA TYR A 56 -2.20 10.96 -18.25
C TYR A 56 -3.55 10.27 -18.24
N SER A 57 -4.60 10.94 -18.71
CA SER A 57 -5.91 10.34 -18.92
C SER A 57 -6.54 10.87 -20.20
N ASP A 58 -7.27 10.00 -20.89
CA ASP A 58 -8.02 10.31 -22.12
C ASP A 58 -9.15 9.31 -22.32
N SER A 59 -9.99 9.57 -23.31
CA SER A 59 -11.04 8.68 -23.76
C SER A 59 -10.80 8.26 -25.20
N MET A 60 -10.89 6.97 -25.47
CA MET A 60 -10.80 6.42 -26.81
C MET A 60 -12.08 6.71 -27.63
N ASP A 61 -12.00 6.67 -28.96
CA ASP A 61 -13.14 6.89 -29.87
C ASP A 61 -14.32 5.94 -29.63
N ASN A 62 -14.06 4.77 -29.03
CA ASN A 62 -15.10 3.80 -28.69
C ASN A 62 -15.73 4.04 -27.31
N GLY A 63 -15.39 5.15 -26.63
CA GLY A 63 -15.89 5.51 -25.32
C GLY A 63 -15.16 4.84 -24.13
N MET A 64 -14.14 4.03 -24.37
CA MET A 64 -13.30 3.48 -23.30
C MET A 64 -12.37 4.56 -22.74
N GLY A 65 -12.28 4.66 -21.41
CA GLY A 65 -11.27 5.47 -20.75
C GLY A 65 -9.89 4.81 -20.85
N VAL A 66 -8.85 5.59 -21.02
CA VAL A 66 -7.46 5.15 -20.87
C VAL A 66 -6.73 6.08 -19.92
N SER A 67 -5.99 5.53 -18.99
CA SER A 67 -5.08 6.29 -18.16
C SER A 67 -3.72 5.61 -18.11
N ALA A 68 -2.66 6.42 -18.01
CA ALA A 68 -1.32 5.94 -17.84
C ALA A 68 -0.66 6.72 -16.70
N SER A 69 0.13 6.04 -15.88
CA SER A 69 0.89 6.67 -14.83
C SER A 69 2.34 6.18 -14.82
N MET A 70 3.22 7.05 -14.37
CA MET A 70 4.61 6.74 -14.13
C MET A 70 5.01 7.36 -12.79
N SER A 71 5.63 6.56 -11.93
CA SER A 71 6.28 7.08 -10.73
C SER A 71 7.78 6.84 -10.78
N VAL A 72 8.52 7.82 -10.28
CA VAL A 72 9.97 7.73 -10.11
C VAL A 72 10.26 7.95 -8.63
N THR A 73 10.75 6.91 -7.96
CA THR A 73 11.11 6.95 -6.54
C THR A 73 12.56 6.49 -6.39
N GLY A 74 13.44 7.43 -6.06
CA GLY A 74 14.88 7.14 -6.03
C GLY A 74 15.39 6.68 -7.40
N THR A 75 15.79 5.42 -7.53
CA THR A 75 16.25 4.79 -8.78
C THR A 75 15.20 3.92 -9.46
N SER A 76 14.06 3.69 -8.80
CA SER A 76 12.99 2.85 -9.31
C SER A 76 12.00 3.64 -10.16
N ILE A 77 11.56 3.04 -11.25
CA ILE A 77 10.53 3.59 -12.12
C ILE A 77 9.44 2.54 -12.24
N THR A 78 8.20 2.93 -11.89
CA THR A 78 7.02 2.11 -12.13
C THR A 78 6.13 2.76 -13.17
N THR A 79 5.47 1.95 -13.96
CA THR A 79 4.59 2.41 -15.04
C THR A 79 3.32 1.55 -15.08
N ASP A 80 2.18 2.20 -15.27
CA ASP A 80 0.88 1.57 -15.38
C ASP A 80 0.08 2.14 -16.52
N ILE A 81 -0.70 1.27 -17.15
CA ILE A 81 -1.73 1.65 -18.11
C ILE A 81 -3.02 0.97 -17.69
N ASN A 82 -4.10 1.74 -17.58
CA ASN A 82 -5.42 1.25 -17.21
C ASN A 82 -6.42 1.57 -18.29
N PHE A 83 -7.28 0.61 -18.60
CA PHE A 83 -8.38 0.71 -19.57
C PHE A 83 -9.70 0.55 -18.80
N ASP A 84 -10.50 1.61 -18.78
CA ASP A 84 -11.86 1.55 -18.28
C ASP A 84 -12.80 1.08 -19.40
N THR A 85 -13.30 -0.13 -19.26
CA THR A 85 -14.13 -0.80 -20.26
C THR A 85 -15.63 -0.57 -20.07
N GLY A 86 -16.03 0.17 -19.02
CA GLY A 86 -17.42 0.26 -18.58
C GLY A 86 -17.96 -0.99 -17.87
N MET A 87 -17.23 -2.10 -17.94
CA MET A 87 -17.49 -3.35 -17.18
C MET A 87 -16.41 -3.64 -16.17
N GLY A 88 -15.55 -2.67 -15.87
CA GLY A 88 -14.41 -2.76 -14.99
C GLY A 88 -13.14 -2.23 -15.65
N THR A 89 -12.08 -2.14 -14.88
CA THR A 89 -10.79 -1.62 -15.29
C THR A 89 -9.79 -2.76 -15.47
N ILE A 90 -9.13 -2.79 -16.62
CA ILE A 90 -8.00 -3.68 -16.90
C ILE A 90 -6.72 -2.86 -16.74
N GLY A 91 -5.84 -3.26 -15.84
CA GLY A 91 -4.54 -2.64 -15.60
C GLY A 91 -3.39 -3.48 -16.11
N LEU A 92 -2.36 -2.84 -16.64
CA LEU A 92 -1.12 -3.46 -17.13
C LEU A 92 0.05 -2.60 -16.66
N GLY A 93 1.12 -3.20 -16.15
CA GLY A 93 2.32 -2.44 -15.83
C GLY A 93 3.16 -3.04 -14.71
N THR A 94 4.23 -2.34 -14.36
CA THR A 94 5.14 -2.68 -13.26
C THR A 94 4.72 -2.07 -11.92
N GLY A 95 3.78 -1.15 -11.92
CA GLY A 95 3.24 -0.49 -10.73
C GLY A 95 1.82 -0.94 -10.40
N GLN A 96 1.34 -2.02 -11.04
CA GLN A 96 0.07 -2.63 -10.63
C GLN A 96 0.29 -3.40 -9.33
N ASP A 97 -0.15 -2.81 -8.23
CA ASP A 97 -0.14 -3.49 -6.92
C ASP A 97 -0.87 -4.83 -7.01
N SER A 98 -0.49 -5.77 -6.18
CA SER A 98 -1.27 -7.00 -6.00
C SER A 98 -2.71 -6.65 -5.63
N ALA A 99 -3.65 -7.56 -5.85
CA ALA A 99 -5.02 -7.32 -5.44
C ALA A 99 -5.10 -7.14 -3.92
N VAL A 100 -4.28 -7.88 -3.20
CA VAL A 100 -4.19 -7.87 -1.75
C VAL A 100 -3.66 -6.51 -1.26
N ASP A 101 -2.54 -6.02 -1.77
CA ASP A 101 -1.92 -4.75 -1.37
C ASP A 101 -2.86 -3.54 -1.51
N GLY A 102 -3.72 -3.54 -2.54
CA GLY A 102 -4.72 -2.48 -2.72
C GLY A 102 -5.86 -2.49 -1.69
N PHE A 103 -6.04 -3.57 -0.91
CA PHE A 103 -7.15 -3.75 0.02
C PHE A 103 -6.74 -3.97 1.48
N ASP A 104 -5.57 -4.46 1.76
CA ASP A 104 -5.10 -4.95 3.06
C ASP A 104 -4.81 -3.86 4.11
N GLY A 105 -4.89 -2.59 3.74
CA GLY A 105 -4.66 -1.49 4.67
C GLY A 105 -5.46 -1.65 5.96
N SER A 106 -4.74 -1.69 7.09
CA SER A 106 -5.35 -1.89 8.41
C SER A 106 -6.20 -0.70 8.83
N PRO A 107 -7.52 -0.90 9.07
CA PRO A 107 -8.37 0.14 9.64
C PRO A 107 -8.07 0.40 11.12
N ALA A 108 -7.28 -0.45 11.77
CA ALA A 108 -6.83 -0.29 13.14
C ALA A 108 -5.66 0.68 13.27
N CYS A 109 -5.05 1.07 12.15
CA CYS A 109 -3.89 1.93 12.17
C CYS A 109 -4.28 3.40 11.96
N PHE A 110 -3.96 4.24 12.94
CA PHE A 110 -4.32 5.67 12.97
C PHE A 110 -3.13 6.61 12.78
N SER A 111 -1.94 6.08 12.49
CA SER A 111 -0.73 6.88 12.24
C SER A 111 -0.71 7.45 10.82
N LEU A 112 -0.13 8.65 10.66
CA LEU A 112 -0.01 9.34 9.36
C LEU A 112 0.95 8.65 8.38
N ASN A 113 2.00 7.97 8.88
CA ASN A 113 3.08 7.46 8.02
C ASN A 113 3.80 6.23 8.55
N LEU A 114 3.42 5.69 9.72
CA LEU A 114 4.22 4.65 10.37
C LEU A 114 3.52 3.30 10.44
N CYS A 115 2.28 3.20 9.96
CA CYS A 115 1.55 1.95 9.97
C CYS A 115 2.14 0.90 9.04
N GLY A 116 2.95 1.31 8.09
CA GLY A 116 3.65 0.39 7.22
C GLY A 116 5.09 0.08 7.64
N SER A 117 5.68 0.81 8.56
CA SER A 117 7.12 0.68 8.84
C SER A 117 7.48 0.11 10.22
N ALA A 118 6.50 -0.03 11.10
CA ALA A 118 6.73 -0.56 12.45
C ALA A 118 6.07 -1.92 12.71
N TRP A 119 5.25 -2.38 11.76
CA TRP A 119 4.59 -3.66 11.83
C TRP A 119 5.39 -4.68 11.04
N SER A 120 5.70 -5.80 11.64
CA SER A 120 6.50 -6.85 11.02
C SER A 120 5.81 -7.53 9.84
N GLY A 121 4.50 -7.37 9.69
CA GLY A 121 3.71 -8.10 8.72
C GLY A 121 3.75 -7.52 7.33
N LYS A 122 3.50 -6.23 7.14
CA LYS A 122 3.21 -5.69 5.82
C LYS A 122 4.37 -4.99 5.10
N ASN A 123 5.29 -4.33 5.81
CA ASN A 123 6.26 -3.46 5.15
C ASN A 123 7.67 -3.59 5.74
N GLY A 124 8.36 -4.69 5.44
CA GLY A 124 9.80 -4.79 5.66
C GLY A 124 10.25 -5.08 7.09
N GLY A 125 9.36 -5.43 7.98
CA GLY A 125 9.67 -6.23 9.15
C GLY A 125 9.98 -7.67 8.73
N ALA A 126 10.31 -8.57 9.61
CA ALA A 126 10.77 -9.92 9.31
C ALA A 126 9.70 -10.85 8.66
N GLY A 127 8.98 -10.35 7.64
CA GLY A 127 8.37 -11.19 6.63
C GLY A 127 7.20 -12.08 7.03
N LEU A 128 6.34 -11.64 7.96
CA LEU A 128 5.16 -12.42 8.31
C LEU A 128 4.11 -12.50 7.22
N TYR A 129 3.86 -11.39 6.60
CA TYR A 129 2.88 -11.28 5.56
C TYR A 129 3.58 -10.82 4.27
N ASN A 130 3.84 -11.77 3.40
CA ASN A 130 4.25 -11.47 2.04
C ASN A 130 2.96 -11.41 1.21
N ASP A 131 2.49 -10.21 0.91
CA ASP A 131 1.27 -9.99 0.15
C ASP A 131 1.35 -10.40 -1.33
N GLY A 132 2.44 -11.02 -1.73
CA GLY A 132 2.69 -11.38 -3.11
C GLY A 132 2.95 -10.15 -3.96
N ASP A 133 3.58 -9.14 -3.34
CA ASP A 133 3.96 -7.93 -4.07
C ASP A 133 4.68 -8.30 -5.37
N THR A 134 4.04 -7.97 -6.47
CA THR A 134 4.58 -8.18 -7.81
C THR A 134 5.64 -7.14 -8.17
N ALA A 135 6.19 -6.46 -7.17
CA ALA A 135 7.04 -5.28 -7.27
C ALA A 135 8.27 -5.41 -8.18
N SER A 136 8.62 -6.59 -8.61
CA SER A 136 9.73 -6.81 -9.54
C SER A 136 9.30 -7.18 -10.97
N GLY A 137 8.01 -7.30 -11.27
CA GLY A 137 7.54 -7.80 -12.55
C GLY A 137 6.35 -7.05 -13.13
N ASN A 138 6.16 -7.20 -14.43
CA ASN A 138 4.93 -6.78 -15.08
C ASN A 138 3.76 -7.58 -14.53
N SER A 139 2.62 -6.94 -14.38
CA SER A 139 1.39 -7.59 -13.93
C SER A 139 0.18 -7.18 -14.75
N ILE A 140 -0.84 -8.00 -14.69
CA ILE A 140 -2.17 -7.73 -15.25
C ILE A 140 -3.14 -7.73 -14.09
N ALA A 141 -3.93 -6.65 -13.98
CA ALA A 141 -4.97 -6.51 -12.98
C ALA A 141 -6.35 -6.35 -13.63
N TYR A 142 -7.37 -6.84 -12.97
CA TYR A 142 -8.76 -6.52 -13.27
C TYR A 142 -9.46 -6.11 -12.00
N SER A 143 -10.16 -4.98 -12.04
CA SER A 143 -10.96 -4.50 -10.92
C SER A 143 -12.35 -4.06 -11.37
N ASN A 144 -13.34 -4.26 -10.51
CA ASN A 144 -14.70 -3.80 -10.73
C ASN A 144 -15.42 -3.58 -9.40
N SER A 145 -16.57 -2.90 -9.46
CA SER A 145 -17.49 -2.76 -8.35
C SER A 145 -18.90 -3.10 -8.81
N MET A 146 -19.52 -4.08 -8.19
CA MET A 146 -20.85 -4.55 -8.55
C MET A 146 -21.66 -4.90 -7.30
N GLY A 147 -22.88 -4.39 -7.20
CA GLY A 147 -23.77 -4.72 -6.08
C GLY A 147 -23.25 -4.28 -4.70
N GLY A 148 -22.41 -3.25 -4.63
CA GLY A 148 -21.81 -2.78 -3.37
C GLY A 148 -20.56 -3.56 -2.96
N VAL A 149 -20.10 -4.49 -3.78
CA VAL A 149 -18.84 -5.22 -3.61
C VAL A 149 -17.83 -4.68 -4.62
N SER A 150 -16.68 -4.21 -4.14
CA SER A 150 -15.50 -3.91 -4.97
C SER A 150 -14.55 -5.09 -4.91
N PHE A 151 -13.98 -5.48 -6.03
CA PHE A 151 -13.01 -6.57 -6.07
C PHE A 151 -11.88 -6.27 -7.07
N LYS A 152 -10.75 -6.91 -6.85
CA LYS A 152 -9.58 -6.87 -7.72
C LYS A 152 -8.98 -8.28 -7.82
N VAL A 153 -8.48 -8.60 -8.99
CA VAL A 153 -7.68 -9.79 -9.26
C VAL A 153 -6.41 -9.31 -9.95
N THR A 154 -5.26 -9.78 -9.51
CA THR A 154 -3.98 -9.45 -10.14
C THR A 154 -3.20 -10.71 -10.43
N ARG A 155 -2.58 -10.77 -11.59
CA ARG A 155 -1.60 -11.80 -11.94
C ARG A 155 -0.26 -11.14 -12.21
N GLY A 156 0.72 -11.43 -11.36
CA GLY A 156 2.12 -11.12 -11.59
C GLY A 156 2.73 -12.06 -12.63
N MET A 157 3.59 -11.54 -13.47
CA MET A 157 4.37 -12.34 -14.41
C MET A 157 5.54 -12.99 -13.68
N GLU A 158 6.13 -14.01 -14.29
CA GLU A 158 7.34 -14.65 -13.78
C GLU A 158 8.42 -13.63 -13.41
N SER A 159 8.97 -13.77 -12.22
CA SER A 159 10.05 -12.94 -11.69
C SER A 159 11.33 -13.77 -11.48
N THR A 160 12.33 -13.18 -10.83
CA THR A 160 13.55 -13.91 -10.44
C THR A 160 13.27 -14.98 -9.40
N ASP A 161 12.35 -14.71 -8.48
CA ASP A 161 12.10 -15.53 -7.29
C ASP A 161 10.83 -16.38 -7.38
N ASN A 162 9.84 -15.93 -8.18
CA ASN A 162 8.53 -16.58 -8.29
C ASN A 162 8.24 -17.03 -9.71
N GLU A 163 7.59 -18.21 -9.87
CA GLU A 163 7.06 -18.69 -11.16
C GLU A 163 5.78 -17.95 -11.53
N ALA A 164 4.88 -17.77 -10.56
CA ALA A 164 3.64 -17.02 -10.72
C ALA A 164 3.19 -16.44 -9.39
N VAL A 165 2.44 -15.35 -9.46
CA VAL A 165 1.71 -14.78 -8.33
C VAL A 165 0.30 -14.46 -8.80
N MET A 166 -0.70 -14.99 -8.08
CA MET A 166 -2.10 -14.66 -8.28
C MET A 166 -2.66 -14.07 -6.99
N SER A 167 -3.30 -12.92 -7.06
CA SER A 167 -3.92 -12.33 -5.89
C SER A 167 -5.38 -11.95 -6.14
N TYR A 168 -6.19 -12.06 -5.09
CA TYR A 168 -7.62 -11.81 -5.11
C TYR A 168 -7.98 -11.02 -3.87
N ALA A 169 -8.73 -9.94 -4.02
CA ALA A 169 -9.24 -9.21 -2.88
C ALA A 169 -10.63 -8.62 -3.18
N ALA A 170 -11.41 -8.47 -2.12
CA ALA A 170 -12.71 -7.84 -2.19
C ALA A 170 -12.99 -6.98 -0.96
N SER A 171 -13.86 -5.98 -1.16
CA SER A 171 -14.33 -5.08 -0.11
C SER A 171 -15.83 -4.86 -0.26
N THR A 172 -16.52 -4.79 0.87
CA THR A 172 -17.95 -4.42 0.91
C THR A 172 -18.25 -3.63 2.18
N SER A 173 -19.39 -2.96 2.18
CA SER A 173 -19.90 -2.28 3.38
C SER A 173 -21.19 -2.94 3.83
N ILE A 174 -21.23 -3.40 5.09
CA ILE A 174 -22.36 -4.06 5.72
C ILE A 174 -22.70 -3.32 7.00
N MET A 175 -23.91 -2.76 7.10
CA MET A 175 -24.39 -2.03 8.29
C MET A 175 -23.43 -0.93 8.78
N GLY A 176 -22.75 -0.26 7.85
CA GLY A 176 -21.78 0.80 8.18
C GLY A 176 -20.36 0.30 8.51
N ALA A 177 -20.14 -1.00 8.60
CA ALA A 177 -18.81 -1.58 8.66
C ALA A 177 -18.26 -1.80 7.26
N THR A 178 -17.01 -1.46 7.03
CA THR A 178 -16.26 -1.85 5.83
C THR A 178 -15.50 -3.13 6.12
N VAL A 179 -15.77 -4.16 5.35
CA VAL A 179 -15.09 -5.46 5.44
C VAL A 179 -14.27 -5.65 4.19
N LYS A 180 -13.01 -6.04 4.35
CA LYS A 180 -12.12 -6.38 3.24
C LYS A 180 -11.45 -7.71 3.53
N ALA A 181 -11.26 -8.51 2.49
CA ALA A 181 -10.54 -9.78 2.57
C ALA A 181 -9.78 -10.04 1.28
N GLY A 182 -8.70 -10.77 1.38
CA GLY A 182 -7.92 -11.17 0.21
C GLY A 182 -6.97 -12.32 0.50
N VAL A 183 -6.48 -12.91 -0.57
CA VAL A 183 -5.49 -14.00 -0.57
C VAL A 183 -4.58 -13.83 -1.76
N SER A 184 -3.30 -14.11 -1.58
CA SER A 184 -2.33 -14.29 -2.65
C SER A 184 -1.92 -15.75 -2.72
N GLN A 185 -1.66 -16.23 -3.93
CA GLN A 185 -1.08 -17.55 -4.22
C GLN A 185 0.27 -17.29 -4.86
N ILE A 186 1.33 -17.69 -4.20
CA ILE A 186 2.71 -17.40 -4.60
C ILE A 186 3.41 -18.71 -4.88
N ASP A 187 3.60 -19.01 -6.16
CA ASP A 187 4.36 -20.17 -6.62
C ASP A 187 5.85 -19.78 -6.64
N ASN A 188 6.59 -20.27 -5.67
CA ASN A 188 8.01 -19.96 -5.52
C ASN A 188 8.88 -20.84 -6.43
N LYS A 189 10.00 -20.28 -6.92
CA LYS A 189 10.96 -21.04 -7.71
C LYS A 189 11.85 -21.94 -6.86
N GLY A 190 12.13 -23.11 -7.38
CA GLY A 190 13.14 -24.01 -6.83
C GLY A 190 12.63 -24.83 -5.65
N ALA A 191 13.38 -24.84 -4.54
CA ALA A 191 13.07 -25.66 -3.36
C ALA A 191 12.30 -24.89 -2.27
N THR A 192 11.96 -23.63 -2.51
CA THR A 192 11.14 -22.82 -1.59
C THR A 192 9.69 -23.26 -1.71
N ALA A 193 9.04 -23.49 -0.57
CA ALA A 193 7.63 -23.87 -0.57
C ALA A 193 6.75 -22.71 -1.10
N ASP A 194 5.67 -23.07 -1.79
CA ASP A 194 4.62 -22.12 -2.16
C ASP A 194 3.92 -21.62 -0.91
N VAL A 195 3.39 -20.40 -0.97
CA VAL A 195 2.70 -19.75 0.17
C VAL A 195 1.42 -19.08 -0.29
N ASP A 196 0.40 -19.11 0.57
CA ASP A 196 -0.93 -18.54 0.33
C ASP A 196 -1.30 -17.49 1.42
N PRO A 197 -0.58 -16.37 1.53
CA PRO A 197 -0.88 -15.37 2.53
C PRO A 197 -2.27 -14.77 2.36
N SER A 198 -2.95 -14.49 3.46
CA SER A 198 -4.31 -13.96 3.46
C SER A 198 -4.52 -12.85 4.50
N PHE A 199 -5.56 -12.05 4.30
CA PHE A 199 -5.96 -11.03 5.26
C PHE A 199 -7.48 -10.90 5.40
N LEU A 200 -7.89 -10.41 6.56
CA LEU A 200 -9.25 -9.93 6.83
C LEU A 200 -9.17 -8.62 7.60
N THR A 201 -9.85 -7.58 7.13
CA THR A 201 -9.94 -6.33 7.87
C THR A 201 -11.39 -5.87 8.03
N VAL A 202 -11.70 -5.25 9.16
CA VAL A 202 -13.00 -4.69 9.47
C VAL A 202 -12.83 -3.31 10.07
N GLY A 203 -13.38 -2.30 9.41
CA GLY A 203 -13.42 -0.92 9.90
C GLY A 203 -14.86 -0.49 10.17
N TYR A 204 -15.11 0.20 11.30
CA TYR A 204 -16.41 0.72 11.64
C TYR A 204 -16.31 2.13 12.25
N SER A 205 -17.19 3.01 11.84
CA SER A 205 -17.25 4.37 12.40
C SER A 205 -18.59 4.60 13.09
N LEU A 206 -18.54 5.01 14.36
CA LEU A 206 -19.72 5.28 15.17
C LEU A 206 -19.52 6.53 16.03
N ALA A 207 -20.39 7.51 15.88
CA ALA A 207 -20.43 8.71 16.71
C ALA A 207 -19.08 9.44 16.87
N GLY A 208 -18.28 9.49 15.79
CA GLY A 208 -16.96 10.12 15.77
C GLY A 208 -15.81 9.24 16.28
N LEU A 209 -16.10 8.01 16.68
CA LEU A 209 -15.11 6.98 16.92
C LEU A 209 -14.89 6.15 15.65
N SER A 210 -13.66 5.81 15.37
CA SER A 210 -13.27 4.82 14.36
C SER A 210 -12.74 3.59 15.08
N LEU A 211 -13.29 2.44 14.76
CA LEU A 211 -12.87 1.14 15.27
C LEU A 211 -12.29 0.33 14.13
N GLY A 212 -11.20 -0.35 14.37
CA GLY A 212 -10.52 -1.17 13.38
C GLY A 212 -10.11 -2.52 13.94
N TYR A 213 -10.21 -3.53 13.11
CA TYR A 213 -9.68 -4.86 13.31
C TYR A 213 -8.99 -5.32 12.03
N ALA A 214 -7.83 -5.95 12.15
CA ALA A 214 -7.15 -6.59 11.05
C ALA A 214 -6.51 -7.89 11.51
N MET A 215 -6.53 -8.88 10.63
CA MET A 215 -5.85 -10.17 10.79
C MET A 215 -5.11 -10.46 9.50
N TYR A 216 -3.86 -10.85 9.63
CA TYR A 216 -2.98 -11.23 8.54
C TYR A 216 -2.41 -12.61 8.84
N ASP A 217 -2.45 -13.48 7.87
CA ASP A 217 -1.87 -14.81 7.91
C ASP A 217 -0.79 -14.88 6.81
N GLY A 218 0.43 -15.14 7.20
CA GLY A 218 1.58 -15.25 6.30
C GLY A 218 1.80 -16.67 5.75
N ASP A 219 0.90 -17.61 6.08
CA ASP A 219 0.97 -19.04 5.76
C ASP A 219 2.19 -19.74 6.39
N ASN A 220 3.40 -19.36 6.03
CA ASN A 220 4.63 -19.94 6.61
C ASN A 220 5.32 -19.03 7.65
N GLY A 221 4.82 -17.83 7.84
CA GLY A 221 5.48 -16.77 8.61
C GLY A 221 4.85 -16.46 9.95
N GLY A 222 3.65 -16.99 10.23
CA GLY A 222 2.87 -16.70 11.42
C GLY A 222 1.68 -15.78 11.15
N GLU A 223 0.94 -15.46 12.20
CA GLU A 223 -0.26 -14.64 12.17
C GLU A 223 -0.03 -13.30 12.86
N GLU A 224 -0.69 -12.26 12.39
CA GLU A 224 -0.73 -10.96 13.06
C GLU A 224 -2.17 -10.50 13.22
N THR A 225 -2.53 -10.07 14.41
CA THR A 225 -3.82 -9.49 14.73
C THR A 225 -3.65 -8.05 15.22
N GLN A 226 -4.45 -7.14 14.69
CA GLN A 226 -4.46 -5.74 15.08
C GLN A 226 -5.85 -5.30 15.52
N MET A 227 -5.93 -4.50 16.57
CA MET A 227 -7.16 -3.82 17.03
C MET A 227 -6.83 -2.38 17.32
N GLY A 228 -7.73 -1.48 16.93
CA GLY A 228 -7.50 -0.05 17.17
C GLY A 228 -8.78 0.74 17.36
N VAL A 229 -8.63 1.85 18.05
CA VAL A 229 -9.65 2.86 18.22
C VAL A 229 -9.06 4.24 17.97
N GLY A 230 -9.77 5.05 17.20
CA GLY A 230 -9.36 6.42 16.90
C GLY A 230 -10.53 7.38 16.97
N THR A 231 -10.21 8.65 17.11
CA THR A 231 -11.19 9.75 17.08
C THR A 231 -10.56 11.01 16.54
N SER A 232 -11.38 11.93 16.10
CA SER A 232 -10.95 13.29 15.76
C SER A 232 -11.44 14.27 16.80
N MET A 233 -10.52 14.98 17.45
CA MET A 233 -10.81 15.98 18.48
C MET A 233 -10.00 17.25 18.25
N MET A 234 -10.66 18.41 18.23
CA MET A 234 -10.03 19.74 18.01
C MET A 234 -9.20 19.81 16.70
N GLY A 235 -9.65 19.08 15.65
CA GLY A 235 -8.93 19.02 14.36
C GLY A 235 -7.65 18.19 14.41
N MET A 236 -7.47 17.39 15.45
CA MET A 236 -6.42 16.38 15.56
C MET A 236 -7.07 14.99 15.44
N SER A 237 -6.42 14.08 14.75
CA SER A 237 -6.72 12.66 14.79
C SER A 237 -5.87 12.02 15.87
N VAL A 238 -6.50 11.28 16.77
CA VAL A 238 -5.82 10.56 17.87
C VAL A 238 -6.26 9.10 17.81
N GLY A 239 -5.33 8.17 18.00
CA GLY A 239 -5.62 6.75 17.98
C GLY A 239 -4.72 5.93 18.87
N VAL A 240 -5.24 4.78 19.26
CA VAL A 240 -4.49 3.73 19.95
C VAL A 240 -4.68 2.44 19.17
N THR A 241 -3.58 1.75 18.94
CA THR A 241 -3.56 0.45 18.24
C THR A 241 -2.81 -0.56 19.08
N PHE A 242 -3.38 -1.74 19.19
CA PHE A 242 -2.77 -2.93 19.76
C PHE A 242 -2.56 -3.94 18.64
N ALA A 243 -1.41 -4.58 18.61
CA ALA A 243 -1.15 -5.68 17.70
C ALA A 243 -0.39 -6.78 18.41
N SER A 244 -0.67 -8.01 18.01
CA SER A 244 0.03 -9.22 18.44
C SER A 244 0.43 -10.00 17.21
N ALA A 245 1.69 -10.39 17.14
CA ALA A 245 2.25 -11.21 16.08
C ALA A 245 2.76 -12.53 16.66
N ASP A 246 2.17 -13.64 16.19
CA ASP A 246 2.61 -14.99 16.49
C ASP A 246 3.73 -15.38 15.51
N LEU A 247 4.94 -15.27 15.99
CA LEU A 247 6.17 -15.54 15.27
C LEU A 247 6.94 -16.68 15.96
N ALA A 248 8.11 -17.03 15.41
CA ALA A 248 9.09 -17.83 16.15
C ALA A 248 9.42 -17.26 17.56
N THR A 249 9.15 -15.98 17.73
CA THR A 249 9.15 -15.25 19.02
C THR A 249 7.96 -14.29 18.97
N ASP A 250 6.97 -14.49 19.82
CA ASP A 250 5.79 -13.65 19.90
C ASP A 250 6.14 -12.20 20.22
N VAL A 251 5.50 -11.29 19.55
CA VAL A 251 5.72 -9.84 19.71
C VAL A 251 4.41 -9.11 19.85
N ASP A 252 4.25 -8.40 20.95
CA ASP A 252 3.11 -7.50 21.17
C ASP A 252 3.53 -6.04 20.98
N TYR A 253 2.65 -5.27 20.38
CA TYR A 253 2.86 -3.85 20.15
C TYR A 253 1.69 -3.04 20.70
N THR A 254 2.01 -1.93 21.36
CA THR A 254 1.05 -0.89 21.70
C THR A 254 1.51 0.42 21.09
N ARG A 255 0.65 1.05 20.31
CA ARG A 255 0.94 2.33 19.68
C ARG A 255 -0.10 3.38 20.05
N ILE A 256 0.38 4.57 20.39
CA ILE A 256 -0.44 5.77 20.56
C ILE A 256 0.01 6.77 19.49
N SER A 257 -0.94 7.30 18.73
CA SER A 257 -0.67 8.25 17.65
C SER A 257 -1.53 9.50 17.79
N ALA A 258 -0.97 10.64 17.41
CA ALA A 258 -1.71 11.89 17.25
C ALA A 258 -1.22 12.62 16.01
N SER A 259 -2.14 13.15 15.21
CA SER A 259 -1.79 13.87 13.99
C SER A 259 -2.71 15.04 13.72
N LYS A 260 -2.20 16.06 13.02
CA LYS A 260 -2.95 17.25 12.62
C LYS A 260 -2.54 17.73 11.24
N GLY A 261 -3.54 17.93 10.37
CA GLY A 261 -3.34 18.61 9.10
C GLY A 261 -3.29 20.15 9.29
N MET A 262 -2.37 20.81 8.60
CA MET A 262 -2.18 22.26 8.60
C MET A 262 -1.98 22.75 7.16
N GLY A 263 -3.05 22.88 6.42
CA GLY A 263 -2.99 23.22 5.00
C GLY A 263 -2.33 22.11 4.17
N ALA A 264 -1.26 22.41 3.47
CA ALA A 264 -0.50 21.43 2.67
C ALA A 264 0.46 20.55 3.48
N ALA A 265 0.59 20.77 4.79
CA ALA A 265 1.44 20.00 5.68
C ALA A 265 0.62 19.21 6.71
N SER A 266 1.16 18.10 7.18
CA SER A 266 0.63 17.35 8.30
C SER A 266 1.75 17.06 9.30
N PHE A 267 1.42 17.10 10.57
CA PHE A 267 2.32 16.78 11.67
C PHE A 267 1.74 15.61 12.46
N GLY A 268 2.59 14.68 12.85
CA GLY A 268 2.19 13.54 13.67
C GLY A 268 3.26 13.19 14.68
N VAL A 269 2.81 12.58 15.76
CA VAL A 269 3.65 12.00 16.83
C VAL A 269 3.11 10.61 17.08
N ASP A 270 4.00 9.63 17.10
CA ASP A 270 3.70 8.25 17.43
C ASP A 270 4.64 7.79 18.55
N TYR A 271 4.04 7.12 19.52
CA TYR A 271 4.75 6.37 20.55
C TYR A 271 4.44 4.89 20.35
N THR A 272 5.47 4.05 20.32
CA THR A 272 5.31 2.60 20.19
C THR A 272 6.08 1.92 21.28
N GLU A 273 5.41 1.05 21.99
CA GLU A 273 5.99 0.10 22.95
C GLU A 273 5.95 -1.30 22.33
N THR A 274 7.00 -2.06 22.50
CA THR A 274 7.16 -3.40 21.94
C THR A 274 7.57 -4.35 23.05
N ASP A 275 6.77 -5.37 23.27
CA ASP A 275 7.08 -6.47 24.16
C ASP A 275 7.41 -7.72 23.33
N THR A 276 8.55 -8.35 23.62
CA THR A 276 9.00 -9.56 22.92
C THR A 276 9.07 -10.71 23.92
N ALA A 277 8.32 -11.78 23.68
CA ALA A 277 8.36 -12.96 24.54
C ALA A 277 9.77 -13.56 24.55
N GLY A 278 10.45 -13.52 25.70
CA GLY A 278 11.82 -14.04 25.88
C GLY A 278 12.92 -13.00 26.00
N GLY A 279 12.64 -11.70 25.89
CA GLY A 279 13.55 -10.63 26.27
C GLY A 279 13.49 -10.44 27.79
N ALA A 280 14.40 -11.07 28.54
CA ALA A 280 14.66 -10.65 29.92
C ALA A 280 15.25 -9.24 29.85
N THR A 281 14.55 -8.27 30.44
CA THR A 281 15.04 -6.92 30.74
C THR A 281 16.27 -6.94 31.61
#